data_a2d132992aaf781bd5f90c7ac9ef039b
#
_entry.id   a2d132992aaf781bd5f90c7ac9ef039b
#
_cell.length_a   1.000
_cell.length_b   1.000
_cell.length_c   1.000
_cell.angle_alpha   90.00
_cell.angle_beta   90.00
_cell.angle_gamma   90.00
#
_symmetry.space_group_name_H-M   'P 1'
#
loop_
_entity.id
_entity.type
_entity.pdbx_description
1 polymer ?
#
loop_
_entity_poly.entity_id
_entity_poly.type
_entity_poly.pdbx_seq_one_letter_code
_entity_poly.pdbx_strand_id
1 'polypeptide(L)'
;ITFEDDILEYSNDYVCFNALHGTFGEDGKIQKILRKNNFKVTHSNQSSSSNCFNKIKSKEIINKQNILTPKYDVIKIKDIDEKYLRKIKIKFGNFILKPASSGSSNGLVIIKSNNDLLSFYIKLKNFKNSFKKNEIFLIEEYISGKELTVSIIKNQLYYKPLEVTEIVSLNKTYDYQAKYTKGFSKHFIPARIPKKKYKQCLDLSLKIHKIFKCNTLSRVDFIL
;
A
#
# COMPACT_ATOMS: atom_id res chain seq x y z
N ILE A 1 -25.08 -10.54 16.17
CA ILE A 1 -25.19 -9.17 15.62
C ILE A 1 -23.96 -8.98 14.75
N THR A 2 -24.14 -8.65 13.50
CA THR A 2 -23.04 -8.38 12.58
C THR A 2 -22.91 -6.87 12.39
N PHE A 3 -21.73 -6.40 11.95
CA PHE A 3 -21.53 -4.99 11.59
C PHE A 3 -22.56 -4.48 10.55
N GLU A 4 -23.03 -5.38 9.66
CA GLU A 4 -24.07 -5.03 8.68
C GLU A 4 -25.41 -4.74 9.35
N ASP A 5 -25.77 -5.47 10.40
CA ASP A 5 -27.01 -5.25 11.15
C ASP A 5 -26.95 -3.93 11.92
N ASP A 6 -25.84 -3.65 12.58
CA ASP A 6 -25.66 -2.41 13.38
C ASP A 6 -25.73 -1.15 12.50
N ILE A 7 -25.20 -1.20 11.26
CA ILE A 7 -25.18 -0.01 10.39
C ILE A 7 -26.58 0.33 9.87
N LEU A 8 -27.49 -0.64 9.76
CA LEU A 8 -28.86 -0.44 9.28
C LEU A 8 -29.73 0.34 10.28
N GLU A 9 -29.29 0.46 11.52
CA GLU A 9 -29.98 1.26 12.55
C GLU A 9 -29.80 2.78 12.32
N TYR A 10 -28.85 3.19 11.48
CA TYR A 10 -28.55 4.60 11.22
C TYR A 10 -29.28 5.12 9.98
N SER A 11 -29.70 6.40 10.04
CA SER A 11 -30.31 7.09 8.89
C SER A 11 -29.29 7.27 7.75
N ASN A 12 -29.75 7.11 6.50
CA ASN A 12 -28.97 7.37 5.29
C ASN A 12 -28.61 8.86 5.09
N ASP A 13 -29.13 9.75 5.90
CA ASP A 13 -28.81 11.18 5.89
C ASP A 13 -27.41 11.44 6.46
N TYR A 14 -26.90 10.53 7.27
CA TYR A 14 -25.55 10.62 7.81
C TYR A 14 -24.48 10.36 6.74
N VAL A 15 -23.33 10.99 6.92
CA VAL A 15 -22.14 10.74 6.13
C VAL A 15 -21.24 9.79 6.90
N CYS A 16 -20.98 8.60 6.37
CA CYS A 16 -20.12 7.64 6.99
C CYS A 16 -18.65 8.01 6.77
N PHE A 17 -17.94 8.34 7.85
CA PHE A 17 -16.49 8.48 7.86
C PHE A 17 -15.87 7.11 8.18
N ASN A 18 -15.21 6.49 7.18
CA ASN A 18 -14.55 5.21 7.39
C ASN A 18 -13.15 5.40 8.00
N ALA A 19 -13.00 5.07 9.28
CA ALA A 19 -11.72 5.06 10.00
C ALA A 19 -11.14 3.66 10.20
N LEU A 20 -11.69 2.64 9.52
CA LEU A 20 -11.21 1.26 9.59
C LEU A 20 -9.92 1.10 8.78
N HIS A 21 -8.99 0.30 9.29
CA HIS A 21 -7.72 0.00 8.66
C HIS A 21 -7.63 -1.46 8.19
N GLY A 22 -6.89 -1.70 7.11
CA GLY A 22 -6.60 -3.03 6.59
C GLY A 22 -7.80 -3.72 5.94
N THR A 23 -7.81 -5.05 6.05
CA THR A 23 -8.87 -5.90 5.51
C THR A 23 -10.23 -5.50 6.07
N PHE A 24 -11.27 -5.52 5.23
CA PHE A 24 -12.62 -5.04 5.44
C PHE A 24 -12.75 -3.52 5.31
N GLY A 25 -11.90 -2.72 5.98
CA GLY A 25 -11.96 -1.26 5.94
C GLY A 25 -11.48 -0.65 4.62
N GLU A 26 -10.39 -1.20 4.05
CA GLU A 26 -9.70 -0.62 2.90
C GLU A 26 -9.84 -1.45 1.61
N ASP A 27 -10.32 -2.70 1.69
CA ASP A 27 -10.37 -3.66 0.57
C ASP A 27 -11.61 -3.57 -0.33
N GLY A 28 -12.50 -2.63 -0.06
CA GLY A 28 -13.74 -2.41 -0.81
C GLY A 28 -14.97 -3.07 -0.20
N LYS A 29 -14.85 -3.91 0.84
CA LYS A 29 -15.99 -4.62 1.45
C LYS A 29 -16.94 -3.68 2.16
N ILE A 30 -16.45 -2.87 3.07
CA ILE A 30 -17.28 -1.88 3.78
C ILE A 30 -17.90 -0.88 2.79
N GLN A 31 -17.15 -0.46 1.76
CA GLN A 31 -17.66 0.46 0.73
C GLN A 31 -18.82 -0.15 -0.05
N LYS A 32 -18.78 -1.47 -0.30
CA LYS A 32 -19.89 -2.21 -0.92
C LYS A 32 -21.13 -2.20 -0.04
N ILE A 33 -20.98 -2.49 1.25
CA ILE A 33 -22.09 -2.53 2.22
C ILE A 33 -22.74 -1.16 2.33
N LEU A 34 -21.95 -0.11 2.57
CA LEU A 34 -22.43 1.25 2.70
C LEU A 34 -23.19 1.71 1.44
N ARG A 35 -22.64 1.43 0.25
CA ARG A 35 -23.30 1.78 -1.00
C ARG A 35 -24.59 1.01 -1.23
N LYS A 36 -24.63 -0.29 -0.92
CA LYS A 36 -25.84 -1.11 -1.04
C LYS A 36 -26.99 -0.53 -0.21
N ASN A 37 -26.66 0.08 0.92
CA ASN A 37 -27.61 0.68 1.84
C ASN A 37 -27.75 2.22 1.66
N ASN A 38 -27.29 2.76 0.52
CA ASN A 38 -27.42 4.17 0.12
C ASN A 38 -26.74 5.18 1.06
N PHE A 39 -25.77 4.77 1.87
CA PHE A 39 -25.01 5.70 2.72
C PHE A 39 -24.08 6.58 1.89
N LYS A 40 -23.99 7.85 2.26
CA LYS A 40 -22.94 8.77 1.79
C LYS A 40 -21.62 8.41 2.50
N VAL A 41 -20.51 8.33 1.76
CA VAL A 41 -19.22 7.93 2.32
C VAL A 41 -18.12 8.92 1.94
N THR A 42 -17.18 9.11 2.85
CA THR A 42 -16.05 10.03 2.67
C THR A 42 -14.90 9.46 1.83
N HIS A 43 -14.97 8.19 1.43
CA HIS A 43 -13.88 7.47 0.76
C HIS A 43 -14.25 7.07 -0.67
N SER A 44 -13.28 6.50 -1.37
CA SER A 44 -13.46 5.97 -2.71
C SER A 44 -14.45 4.81 -2.74
N ASN A 45 -14.98 4.49 -3.91
CA ASN A 45 -15.91 3.38 -4.08
C ASN A 45 -15.23 2.01 -3.92
N GLN A 46 -16.04 0.94 -3.92
CA GLN A 46 -15.59 -0.44 -3.78
C GLN A 46 -14.47 -0.82 -4.76
N SER A 47 -14.64 -0.51 -6.05
CA SER A 47 -13.69 -0.90 -7.09
C SER A 47 -12.35 -0.20 -6.93
N SER A 48 -12.35 1.11 -6.68
CA SER A 48 -11.13 1.88 -6.44
C SER A 48 -10.41 1.38 -5.19
N SER A 49 -11.12 1.21 -4.08
CA SER A 49 -10.55 0.70 -2.82
C SER A 49 -9.95 -0.70 -3.00
N SER A 50 -10.68 -1.63 -3.62
CA SER A 50 -10.17 -2.99 -3.89
C SER A 50 -8.94 -3.00 -4.79
N ASN A 51 -8.92 -2.18 -5.85
CA ASN A 51 -7.79 -2.08 -6.76
C ASN A 51 -6.55 -1.47 -6.09
N CYS A 52 -6.73 -0.45 -5.25
CA CYS A 52 -5.64 0.16 -4.48
C CYS A 52 -5.09 -0.78 -3.41
N PHE A 53 -5.94 -1.53 -2.73
CA PHE A 53 -5.55 -2.44 -1.66
C PHE A 53 -4.78 -3.66 -2.16
N ASN A 54 -5.15 -4.20 -3.33
CA ASN A 54 -4.46 -5.33 -3.95
C ASN A 54 -3.24 -4.84 -4.75
N LYS A 55 -2.04 -5.08 -4.21
CA LYS A 55 -0.77 -4.60 -4.77
C LYS A 55 -0.50 -5.11 -6.20
N ILE A 56 -0.96 -6.31 -6.54
CA ILE A 56 -0.80 -6.89 -7.88
C ILE A 56 -1.67 -6.13 -8.87
N LYS A 57 -2.96 -5.97 -8.56
CA LYS A 57 -3.89 -5.18 -9.39
C LYS A 57 -3.42 -3.74 -9.55
N SER A 58 -2.94 -3.12 -8.46
CA SER A 58 -2.36 -1.78 -8.51
C SER A 58 -1.21 -1.72 -9.52
N LYS A 59 -0.27 -2.66 -9.47
CA LYS A 59 0.86 -2.70 -10.41
C LYS A 59 0.42 -2.95 -11.86
N GLU A 60 -0.51 -3.84 -12.08
CA GLU A 60 -1.07 -4.11 -13.42
C GLU A 60 -1.70 -2.84 -14.02
N ILE A 61 -2.48 -2.09 -13.22
CA ILE A 61 -3.10 -0.84 -13.65
C ILE A 61 -2.04 0.22 -13.96
N ILE A 62 -1.03 0.38 -13.10
CA ILE A 62 0.04 1.35 -13.25
C ILE A 62 0.92 1.02 -14.47
N ASN A 63 1.28 -0.25 -14.68
CA ASN A 63 2.11 -0.69 -15.79
C ASN A 63 1.42 -0.45 -17.15
N LYS A 64 0.10 -0.66 -17.25
CA LYS A 64 -0.69 -0.35 -18.47
C LYS A 64 -0.64 1.13 -18.84
N GLN A 65 -0.25 2.01 -17.92
CA GLN A 65 -0.14 3.46 -18.13
C GLN A 65 1.32 3.92 -18.29
N ASN A 66 2.27 3.00 -18.43
CA ASN A 66 3.70 3.25 -18.54
C ASN A 66 4.25 4.12 -17.37
N ILE A 67 3.69 3.95 -16.16
CA ILE A 67 4.20 4.59 -14.95
C ILE A 67 5.17 3.63 -14.28
N LEU A 68 6.35 4.14 -13.93
CA LEU A 68 7.39 3.34 -13.28
C LEU A 68 6.92 2.79 -11.93
N THR A 69 7.15 1.51 -11.73
CA THR A 69 6.96 0.80 -10.46
C THR A 69 8.06 -0.26 -10.35
N PRO A 70 8.48 -0.66 -9.14
CA PRO A 70 9.50 -1.69 -8.97
C PRO A 70 9.16 -2.96 -9.76
N LYS A 71 10.17 -3.61 -10.37
CA LYS A 71 9.99 -4.92 -10.99
C LYS A 71 9.49 -5.90 -9.95
N TYR A 72 8.64 -6.84 -10.36
CA TYR A 72 8.03 -7.75 -9.40
C TYR A 72 7.82 -9.16 -9.95
N ASP A 73 7.56 -10.06 -9.02
CA ASP A 73 7.13 -11.43 -9.25
C ASP A 73 5.98 -11.77 -8.28
N VAL A 74 5.18 -12.78 -8.61
CA VAL A 74 4.01 -13.19 -7.82
C VAL A 74 4.11 -14.67 -7.51
N ILE A 75 3.88 -15.05 -6.26
CA ILE A 75 3.98 -16.44 -5.81
C ILE A 75 2.96 -16.73 -4.70
N LYS A 76 2.51 -17.98 -4.60
CA LYS A 76 1.78 -18.44 -3.42
C LYS A 76 2.74 -18.74 -2.29
N ILE A 77 2.35 -18.43 -1.06
CA ILE A 77 3.21 -18.63 0.13
C ILE A 77 3.71 -20.09 0.25
N LYS A 78 2.89 -21.08 -0.10
CA LYS A 78 3.26 -22.49 -0.06
C LYS A 78 4.44 -22.83 -0.98
N ASP A 79 4.56 -22.12 -2.10
CA ASP A 79 5.54 -22.39 -3.16
C ASP A 79 6.87 -21.63 -2.93
N ILE A 80 6.95 -20.81 -1.88
CA ILE A 80 8.21 -20.16 -1.49
C ILE A 80 9.11 -21.19 -0.82
N ASP A 81 10.27 -21.44 -1.41
CA ASP A 81 11.34 -22.26 -0.86
C ASP A 81 12.71 -21.58 -1.03
N GLU A 82 13.75 -22.18 -0.51
CA GLU A 82 15.11 -21.63 -0.62
C GLU A 82 15.57 -21.52 -2.07
N LYS A 83 15.25 -22.49 -2.92
CA LYS A 83 15.63 -22.50 -4.35
C LYS A 83 14.98 -21.31 -5.07
N TYR A 84 13.70 -21.08 -4.81
CA TYR A 84 12.99 -19.93 -5.36
C TYR A 84 13.58 -18.60 -4.88
N LEU A 85 13.83 -18.47 -3.58
CA LEU A 85 14.39 -17.23 -3.03
C LEU A 85 15.81 -16.94 -3.52
N ARG A 86 16.63 -17.97 -3.75
CA ARG A 86 17.95 -17.82 -4.41
C ARG A 86 17.80 -17.30 -5.85
N LYS A 87 16.85 -17.85 -6.61
CA LYS A 87 16.53 -17.38 -7.98
C LYS A 87 16.11 -15.91 -7.96
N ILE A 88 15.27 -15.52 -7.01
CA ILE A 88 14.84 -14.11 -6.84
C ILE A 88 16.03 -13.22 -6.48
N LYS A 89 16.92 -13.67 -5.61
CA LYS A 89 18.12 -12.92 -5.23
C LYS A 89 19.03 -12.66 -6.43
N ILE A 90 19.15 -13.64 -7.33
CA ILE A 90 19.89 -13.48 -8.61
C ILE A 90 19.16 -12.49 -9.54
N LYS A 91 17.82 -12.58 -9.64
CA LYS A 91 16.99 -11.78 -10.54
C LYS A 91 16.93 -10.30 -10.16
N PHE A 92 16.75 -10.00 -8.88
CA PHE A 92 16.50 -8.65 -8.38
C PHE A 92 17.61 -8.05 -7.51
N GLY A 93 18.58 -8.85 -7.09
CA GLY A 93 19.55 -8.44 -6.08
C GLY A 93 18.86 -8.32 -4.71
N ASN A 94 18.70 -7.11 -4.23
CA ASN A 94 17.91 -6.85 -3.01
C ASN A 94 16.41 -6.87 -3.36
N PHE A 95 15.59 -7.40 -2.47
CA PHE A 95 14.17 -7.52 -2.72
C PHE A 95 13.30 -7.41 -1.47
N ILE A 96 12.02 -7.18 -1.69
CA ILE A 96 10.97 -7.14 -0.66
C ILE A 96 9.97 -8.24 -0.96
N LEU A 97 9.59 -8.99 0.06
CA LEU A 97 8.49 -9.96 0.05
C LEU A 97 7.35 -9.42 0.91
N LYS A 98 6.13 -9.39 0.40
CA LYS A 98 4.96 -8.88 1.13
C LYS A 98 3.66 -9.52 0.62
N PRO A 99 2.63 -9.72 1.48
CA PRO A 99 1.33 -10.19 1.04
C PRO A 99 0.72 -9.24 0.00
N ALA A 100 0.06 -9.79 -1.01
CA ALA A 100 -0.56 -9.01 -2.09
C ALA A 100 -1.69 -8.11 -1.58
N SER A 101 -2.44 -8.57 -0.57
CA SER A 101 -3.62 -7.89 -0.02
C SER A 101 -3.51 -7.80 1.51
N SER A 102 -2.63 -6.94 1.99
CA SER A 102 -2.43 -6.68 3.42
C SER A 102 -2.08 -5.21 3.64
N GLY A 103 -2.49 -4.66 4.78
CA GLY A 103 -2.15 -3.33 5.25
C GLY A 103 -1.00 -3.33 6.28
N SER A 104 -0.61 -2.15 6.74
CA SER A 104 0.26 -1.91 7.91
C SER A 104 1.57 -2.68 7.96
N SER A 105 2.19 -2.99 6.80
CA SER A 105 3.45 -3.74 6.70
C SER A 105 3.41 -5.15 7.32
N ASN A 106 2.22 -5.71 7.55
CA ASN A 106 2.08 -7.07 8.04
C ASN A 106 2.63 -8.07 7.01
N GLY A 107 3.52 -8.97 7.45
CA GLY A 107 4.17 -9.97 6.60
C GLY A 107 5.23 -9.39 5.64
N LEU A 108 5.70 -8.16 5.88
CA LEU A 108 6.79 -7.55 5.11
C LEU A 108 8.13 -8.17 5.51
N VAL A 109 8.87 -8.65 4.52
CA VAL A 109 10.26 -9.12 4.68
C VAL A 109 11.13 -8.36 3.69
N ILE A 110 12.26 -7.83 4.16
CA ILE A 110 13.23 -7.08 3.34
C ILE A 110 14.55 -7.84 3.34
N ILE A 111 15.06 -8.16 2.16
CA ILE A 111 16.32 -8.88 1.95
C ILE A 111 17.28 -7.94 1.22
N LYS A 112 18.24 -7.39 1.95
CA LYS A 112 19.30 -6.50 1.43
C LYS A 112 20.66 -7.19 1.30
N SER A 113 20.86 -8.29 2.02
CA SER A 113 22.12 -9.03 2.05
C SER A 113 21.91 -10.54 1.99
N ASN A 114 23.00 -11.29 1.79
CA ASN A 114 22.95 -12.74 1.90
C ASN A 114 22.69 -13.20 3.35
N ASN A 115 23.13 -12.42 4.34
CA ASN A 115 22.86 -12.72 5.74
C ASN A 115 21.37 -12.57 6.07
N ASP A 116 20.68 -11.55 5.49
CA ASP A 116 19.23 -11.43 5.64
C ASP A 116 18.52 -12.64 5.04
N LEU A 117 18.99 -13.09 3.87
CA LEU A 117 18.42 -14.24 3.18
C LEU A 117 18.59 -15.53 4.00
N LEU A 118 19.78 -15.78 4.53
CA LEU A 118 20.06 -16.93 5.40
C LEU A 118 19.23 -16.89 6.68
N SER A 119 19.16 -15.71 7.32
CA SER A 119 18.33 -15.51 8.51
C SER A 119 16.85 -15.76 8.22
N PHE A 120 16.39 -15.40 7.03
CA PHE A 120 15.00 -15.65 6.61
C PHE A 120 14.75 -17.14 6.34
N TYR A 121 15.71 -17.89 5.76
CA TYR A 121 15.58 -19.34 5.58
C TYR A 121 15.29 -20.07 6.89
N ILE A 122 15.98 -19.72 7.96
CA ILE A 122 15.76 -20.31 9.29
C ILE A 122 14.32 -20.09 9.76
N LYS A 123 13.74 -18.94 9.44
CA LYS A 123 12.39 -18.54 9.86
C LYS A 123 11.29 -18.91 8.84
N LEU A 124 11.65 -19.39 7.65
CA LEU A 124 10.73 -19.56 6.53
C LEU A 124 9.55 -20.47 6.86
N LYS A 125 9.78 -21.58 7.57
CA LYS A 125 8.71 -22.50 7.97
C LYS A 125 7.67 -21.81 8.85
N ASN A 126 8.12 -21.12 9.89
CA ASN A 126 7.24 -20.39 10.82
C ASN A 126 6.54 -19.22 10.11
N PHE A 127 7.27 -18.50 9.26
CA PHE A 127 6.69 -17.44 8.42
C PHE A 127 5.55 -17.98 7.54
N LYS A 128 5.78 -19.10 6.86
CA LYS A 128 4.71 -19.72 6.01
C LYS A 128 3.50 -20.12 6.83
N ASN A 129 3.68 -20.65 8.03
CA ASN A 129 2.59 -21.09 8.92
C ASN A 129 1.74 -19.92 9.45
N SER A 130 2.25 -18.68 9.39
CA SER A 130 1.51 -17.47 9.81
C SER A 130 0.48 -17.01 8.77
N PHE A 131 0.41 -17.66 7.61
CA PHE A 131 -0.48 -17.28 6.51
C PHE A 131 -1.31 -18.45 6.01
N LYS A 132 -2.40 -18.15 5.31
CA LYS A 132 -3.20 -19.18 4.64
C LYS A 132 -2.37 -19.85 3.53
N LYS A 133 -2.44 -21.16 3.39
CA LYS A 133 -1.64 -21.97 2.44
C LYS A 133 -1.62 -21.43 1.00
N ASN A 134 -2.68 -20.81 0.54
CA ASN A 134 -2.79 -20.23 -0.79
C ASN A 134 -2.68 -18.69 -0.80
N GLU A 135 -2.21 -18.07 0.28
CA GLU A 135 -1.97 -16.63 0.33
C GLU A 135 -1.00 -16.22 -0.78
N ILE A 136 -1.34 -15.15 -1.48
CA ILE A 136 -0.53 -14.65 -2.60
C ILE A 136 0.42 -13.57 -2.08
N PHE A 137 1.68 -13.70 -2.44
CA PHE A 137 2.73 -12.77 -2.12
C PHE A 137 3.24 -12.07 -3.38
N LEU A 138 3.57 -10.82 -3.22
CA LEU A 138 4.30 -10.00 -4.17
C LEU A 138 5.76 -9.93 -3.74
N ILE A 139 6.67 -10.16 -4.67
CA ILE A 139 8.10 -9.96 -4.47
C ILE A 139 8.52 -8.83 -5.41
N GLU A 140 9.18 -7.82 -4.87
CA GLU A 140 9.61 -6.64 -5.61
C GLU A 140 11.11 -6.42 -5.45
N GLU A 141 11.77 -5.91 -6.48
CA GLU A 141 13.10 -5.34 -6.32
C GLU A 141 13.07 -4.25 -5.23
N TYR A 142 14.09 -4.23 -4.38
CA TYR A 142 14.23 -3.19 -3.36
C TYR A 142 14.81 -1.94 -4.01
N ILE A 143 14.05 -0.87 -4.00
CA ILE A 143 14.53 0.45 -4.42
C ILE A 143 15.01 1.21 -3.20
N SER A 144 16.28 1.63 -3.23
CA SER A 144 16.86 2.50 -2.21
C SER A 144 16.61 3.96 -2.59
N GLY A 145 16.12 4.76 -1.65
CA GLY A 145 15.83 6.17 -1.94
C GLY A 145 15.08 6.84 -0.81
N LYS A 146 14.68 8.08 -1.04
CA LYS A 146 13.83 8.85 -0.13
C LYS A 146 12.38 8.38 -0.24
N GLU A 147 11.77 8.08 0.88
CA GLU A 147 10.34 7.79 0.94
C GLU A 147 9.55 9.10 0.90
N LEU A 148 8.66 9.22 -0.07
CA LEU A 148 7.82 10.39 -0.27
C LEU A 148 6.36 9.97 -0.33
N THR A 149 5.47 10.84 0.12
CA THR A 149 4.04 10.63 -0.01
C THR A 149 3.33 11.91 -0.42
N VAL A 150 2.26 11.77 -1.21
CA VAL A 150 1.40 12.88 -1.64
C VAL A 150 -0.04 12.49 -1.42
N SER A 151 -0.75 13.27 -0.65
CA SER A 151 -2.20 13.14 -0.50
C SER A 151 -2.92 13.96 -1.56
N ILE A 152 -4.01 13.42 -2.09
CA ILE A 152 -4.90 14.11 -3.02
C ILE A 152 -6.26 14.25 -2.34
N ILE A 153 -6.83 15.44 -2.40
CA ILE A 153 -8.17 15.73 -1.87
C ILE A 153 -9.06 16.28 -2.98
N LYS A 154 -10.35 16.02 -2.87
CA LYS A 154 -11.37 16.70 -3.68
C LYS A 154 -11.67 18.05 -3.03
N ASN A 155 -11.48 19.12 -3.81
CA ASN A 155 -11.90 20.46 -3.44
C ASN A 155 -13.08 20.85 -4.34
N GLN A 156 -14.29 20.82 -3.81
CA GLN A 156 -15.53 21.15 -4.52
C GLN A 156 -15.61 20.55 -5.93
N LEU A 157 -14.99 21.19 -6.94
CA LEU A 157 -15.11 20.83 -8.35
C LEU A 157 -13.88 20.10 -8.92
N TYR A 158 -12.74 20.09 -8.23
CA TYR A 158 -11.51 19.50 -8.76
C TYR A 158 -10.70 18.75 -7.70
N TYR A 159 -9.79 17.89 -8.15
CA TYR A 159 -8.84 17.19 -7.30
C TYR A 159 -7.57 17.99 -7.17
N LYS A 160 -7.09 18.17 -5.94
CA LYS A 160 -5.87 18.92 -5.61
C LYS A 160 -4.87 18.00 -4.91
N PRO A 161 -3.64 17.81 -5.46
CA PRO A 161 -2.56 17.22 -4.70
C PRO A 161 -2.13 18.23 -3.61
N LEU A 162 -1.88 17.70 -2.42
CA LEU A 162 -1.29 18.45 -1.32
C LEU A 162 0.23 18.47 -1.46
N GLU A 163 0.92 19.07 -0.45
CA GLU A 163 2.38 19.11 -0.44
C GLU A 163 3.02 17.72 -0.46
N VAL A 164 4.16 17.59 -1.15
CA VAL A 164 4.96 16.36 -1.06
C VAL A 164 5.58 16.29 0.31
N THR A 165 5.34 15.18 1.00
CA THR A 165 5.91 14.90 2.32
C THR A 165 7.05 13.90 2.19
N GLU A 166 8.23 14.22 2.74
CA GLU A 166 9.34 13.28 2.91
C GLU A 166 9.19 12.56 4.25
N ILE A 167 9.25 11.24 4.22
CA ILE A 167 9.17 10.38 5.42
C ILE A 167 10.57 9.86 5.69
N VAL A 168 11.11 10.17 6.87
CA VAL A 168 12.42 9.69 7.32
C VAL A 168 12.20 8.78 8.53
N SER A 169 12.40 7.48 8.35
CA SER A 169 12.41 6.53 9.45
C SER A 169 13.72 6.62 10.22
N LEU A 170 13.67 6.65 11.54
CA LEU A 170 14.86 6.56 12.40
C LEU A 170 15.41 5.13 12.42
N ASN A 171 14.58 4.14 12.14
CA ASN A 171 15.00 2.77 11.92
C ASN A 171 15.42 2.58 10.45
N LYS A 172 16.26 1.58 10.18
CA LYS A 172 16.70 1.26 8.80
C LYS A 172 15.56 0.93 7.82
N THR A 173 14.35 0.76 8.33
CA THR A 173 13.13 0.44 7.56
C THR A 173 11.91 1.14 8.14
N TYR A 174 11.01 1.59 7.28
CA TYR A 174 9.71 2.16 7.67
C TYR A 174 8.71 1.02 7.90
N ASP A 175 8.91 0.27 8.99
CA ASP A 175 8.09 -0.86 9.42
C ASP A 175 6.89 -0.42 10.27
N TYR A 176 6.19 -1.40 10.85
CA TYR A 176 5.03 -1.15 11.72
C TYR A 176 5.38 -0.24 12.91
N GLN A 177 6.53 -0.48 13.57
CA GLN A 177 6.95 0.33 14.72
C GLN A 177 7.24 1.78 14.30
N ALA A 178 7.92 1.98 13.16
CA ALA A 178 8.20 3.30 12.63
C ALA A 178 6.93 4.08 12.24
N LYS A 179 5.84 3.40 11.92
CA LYS A 179 4.55 4.02 11.55
C LYS A 179 3.74 4.47 12.76
N TYR A 180 3.75 3.70 13.84
CA TYR A 180 2.80 3.88 14.94
C TYR A 180 3.45 4.25 16.27
N THR A 181 4.77 4.25 16.37
CA THR A 181 5.47 4.68 17.59
C THR A 181 5.94 6.12 17.47
N LYS A 182 5.50 6.95 18.39
CA LYS A 182 5.88 8.38 18.44
C LYS A 182 7.40 8.53 18.48
N GLY A 183 7.95 9.36 17.58
CA GLY A 183 9.38 9.65 17.51
C GLY A 183 10.19 8.71 16.60
N PHE A 184 9.62 7.63 16.06
CA PHE A 184 10.33 6.71 15.16
C PHE A 184 10.35 7.15 13.68
N SER A 185 9.57 8.14 13.33
CA SER A 185 9.61 8.78 12.01
C SER A 185 9.53 10.29 12.11
N LYS A 186 10.18 10.97 11.16
CA LYS A 186 10.10 12.42 10.96
C LYS A 186 9.49 12.71 9.60
N HIS A 187 8.62 13.71 9.55
CA HIS A 187 7.96 14.15 8.33
C HIS A 187 8.42 15.56 8.00
N PHE A 188 8.92 15.77 6.79
CA PHE A 188 9.30 17.09 6.30
C PHE A 188 8.33 17.54 5.22
N ILE A 189 7.68 18.66 5.44
CA ILE A 189 6.69 19.28 4.56
C ILE A 189 7.08 20.75 4.36
N PRO A 190 7.45 21.16 3.14
CA PRO A 190 7.61 20.36 1.92
C PRO A 190 8.82 19.41 1.98
N ALA A 191 8.79 18.36 1.16
CA ALA A 191 9.89 17.39 1.02
C ALA A 191 11.18 18.07 0.51
N ARG A 192 12.33 17.68 1.05
CA ARG A 192 13.66 18.22 0.73
C ARG A 192 14.22 17.54 -0.54
N ILE A 193 13.60 17.82 -1.68
CA ILE A 193 13.93 17.26 -2.98
C ILE A 193 14.00 18.37 -4.06
N PRO A 194 14.65 18.12 -5.23
CA PRO A 194 14.71 19.10 -6.30
C PRO A 194 13.30 19.49 -6.79
N LYS A 195 13.09 20.79 -7.10
CA LYS A 195 11.80 21.33 -7.56
C LYS A 195 11.19 20.56 -8.73
N LYS A 196 12.01 20.10 -9.68
CA LYS A 196 11.57 19.29 -10.82
C LYS A 196 10.95 17.96 -10.37
N LYS A 197 11.58 17.28 -9.41
CA LYS A 197 11.08 16.02 -8.82
C LYS A 197 9.84 16.24 -7.98
N TYR A 198 9.80 17.32 -7.24
CA TYR A 198 8.64 17.74 -6.47
C TYR A 198 7.40 17.88 -7.36
N LYS A 199 7.51 18.65 -8.46
CA LYS A 199 6.42 18.79 -9.42
C LYS A 199 6.03 17.47 -10.05
N GLN A 200 7.01 16.61 -10.42
CA GLN A 200 6.72 15.27 -10.95
C GLN A 200 5.89 14.42 -9.97
N CYS A 201 6.17 14.45 -8.67
CA CYS A 201 5.38 13.74 -7.66
C CYS A 201 3.94 14.23 -7.62
N LEU A 202 3.71 15.56 -7.63
CA LEU A 202 2.36 16.13 -7.65
C LEU A 202 1.57 15.71 -8.90
N ASP A 203 2.17 15.87 -10.08
CA ASP A 203 1.54 15.56 -11.38
C ASP A 203 1.20 14.06 -11.49
N LEU A 204 2.15 13.19 -11.08
CA LEU A 204 1.94 11.73 -11.07
C LEU A 204 0.87 11.32 -10.06
N SER A 205 0.84 11.92 -8.88
CA SER A 205 -0.16 11.61 -7.87
C SER A 205 -1.57 11.91 -8.37
N LEU A 206 -1.75 13.07 -9.00
CA LEU A 206 -3.04 13.43 -9.59
C LEU A 206 -3.43 12.49 -10.74
N LYS A 207 -2.46 12.12 -11.59
CA LYS A 207 -2.65 11.15 -12.68
C LYS A 207 -3.07 9.79 -12.13
N ILE A 208 -2.38 9.27 -11.12
CA ILE A 208 -2.67 7.98 -10.47
C ILE A 208 -4.05 8.00 -9.82
N HIS A 209 -4.38 9.06 -9.08
CA HIS A 209 -5.71 9.23 -8.49
C HIS A 209 -6.84 9.06 -9.52
N LYS A 210 -6.69 9.70 -10.69
CA LYS A 210 -7.66 9.61 -11.79
C LYS A 210 -7.71 8.21 -12.43
N ILE A 211 -6.55 7.57 -12.65
CA ILE A 211 -6.44 6.22 -13.22
C ILE A 211 -7.18 5.21 -12.36
N PHE A 212 -7.01 5.27 -11.04
CA PHE A 212 -7.72 4.40 -10.10
C PHE A 212 -9.17 4.80 -9.85
N LYS A 213 -9.64 5.89 -10.50
CA LYS A 213 -10.98 6.44 -10.29
C LYS A 213 -11.27 6.67 -8.80
N CYS A 214 -10.26 7.09 -8.06
CA CYS A 214 -10.41 7.46 -6.66
C CYS A 214 -11.34 8.66 -6.53
N ASN A 215 -12.11 8.68 -5.45
CA ASN A 215 -13.02 9.78 -5.15
C ASN A 215 -12.66 10.34 -3.77
N THR A 216 -12.90 11.61 -3.56
CA THR A 216 -12.71 12.35 -2.31
C THR A 216 -11.23 12.48 -1.91
N LEU A 217 -10.59 11.41 -1.50
CA LEU A 217 -9.19 11.43 -1.08
C LEU A 217 -8.44 10.16 -1.52
N SER A 218 -7.13 10.28 -1.71
CA SER A 218 -6.20 9.16 -1.85
C SER A 218 -4.79 9.59 -1.45
N ARG A 219 -3.89 8.63 -1.30
CA ARG A 219 -2.47 8.86 -1.04
C ARG A 219 -1.65 8.03 -2.02
N VAL A 220 -0.60 8.64 -2.55
CA VAL A 220 0.36 7.97 -3.43
C VAL A 220 1.75 8.05 -2.80
N ASP A 221 2.38 6.89 -2.67
CA ASP A 221 3.71 6.76 -2.07
C ASP A 221 4.76 6.54 -3.17
N PHE A 222 5.94 7.15 -3.02
CA PHE A 222 7.04 7.10 -3.97
C PHE A 222 8.36 6.78 -3.26
N ILE A 223 9.31 6.22 -4.03
CA ILE A 223 10.72 6.18 -3.70
C ILE A 223 11.49 6.99 -4.74
N LEU A 224 12.30 7.94 -4.28
CA LEU A 224 13.11 8.83 -5.13
C LEU A 224 14.59 8.57 -4.93
#